data_b834e1f0a301b078f81b6aa9e35a9d07
#
_entry.id   b834e1f0a301b078f81b6aa9e35a9d07
#
_cell.length_a   1.000
_cell.length_b   1.000
_cell.length_c   1.000
_cell.angle_alpha   90.00
_cell.angle_beta   90.00
_cell.angle_gamma   90.00
#
_symmetry.space_group_name_H-M   'P 1'
#
loop_
_entity.id
_entity.type
_entity.pdbx_description
1 polymer ?
#
loop_
_entity_poly.entity_id
_entity_poly.type
_entity_poly.pdbx_seq_one_letter_code
_entity_poly.pdbx_strand_id
1 'polypeptide(L)'
;MIQCSIDLSKFPLQTSLRRLYIIASTIHKEVIDALPKFDKVIAEEALRRKEEAETMFWIIGRLLNSCQKDKIIAKKLNIEKPIMILWYRLFAQYLRLIADWAARIAEKTIALRENREMIGEHLLKEIVKINERAYGVCHMAVNSFFSNNIELANQAIDTYIEIQNTEEQLQVAICSHAYLHGKSFSVSKYFKGKKPIEPCMVAQISFIIWSARRIAELGSEIAETAIHKTLLK
;
A
#
# COMPACT_ATOMS: atom_id res chain seq x y z
N MET A 1 9.48 5.98 35.33
CA MET A 1 9.22 4.78 34.49
C MET A 1 7.71 4.68 34.29
N ILE A 2 7.18 4.99 33.11
CA ILE A 2 5.75 4.91 32.84
C ILE A 2 5.44 3.46 32.50
N GLN A 3 4.78 2.74 33.40
CA GLN A 3 4.32 1.38 33.20
C GLN A 3 2.98 1.42 32.45
N CYS A 4 3.02 1.36 31.12
CA CYS A 4 1.83 1.32 30.29
C CYS A 4 1.35 -0.16 30.20
N SER A 5 0.43 -0.56 31.06
CA SER A 5 -0.21 -1.87 30.94
C SER A 5 -1.31 -1.80 29.89
N ILE A 6 -1.18 -2.60 28.83
CA ILE A 6 -2.25 -2.76 27.84
C ILE A 6 -3.27 -3.75 28.40
N ASP A 7 -4.51 -3.29 28.53
CA ASP A 7 -5.62 -4.19 28.86
C ASP A 7 -5.93 -5.06 27.62
N LEU A 8 -5.48 -6.32 27.67
CA LEU A 8 -5.62 -7.29 26.58
C LEU A 8 -7.09 -7.57 26.21
N SER A 9 -8.04 -7.32 27.13
CA SER A 9 -9.48 -7.50 26.85
C SER A 9 -10.01 -6.45 25.87
N LYS A 10 -9.38 -5.26 25.84
CA LYS A 10 -9.76 -4.15 24.97
C LYS A 10 -9.13 -4.23 23.58
N PHE A 11 -8.08 -5.05 23.41
CA PHE A 11 -7.33 -5.15 22.16
C PHE A 11 -7.11 -6.62 21.75
N PRO A 12 -8.16 -7.37 21.35
CA PRO A 12 -7.99 -8.70 20.79
C PRO A 12 -7.09 -8.63 19.54
N LEU A 13 -6.08 -9.49 19.46
CA LEU A 13 -5.07 -9.45 18.40
C LEU A 13 -5.68 -9.46 17.00
N GLN A 14 -6.62 -10.37 16.74
CA GLN A 14 -7.28 -10.49 15.43
C GLN A 14 -8.05 -9.21 15.04
N THR A 15 -8.74 -8.60 16.01
CA THR A 15 -9.45 -7.33 15.81
C THR A 15 -8.48 -6.20 15.52
N SER A 16 -7.35 -6.15 16.24
CA SER A 16 -6.30 -5.14 16.02
C SER A 16 -5.65 -5.26 14.64
N LEU A 17 -5.37 -6.48 14.17
CA LEU A 17 -4.85 -6.75 12.83
C LEU A 17 -5.84 -6.32 11.74
N ARG A 18 -7.14 -6.65 11.90
CA ARG A 18 -8.18 -6.19 10.97
C ARG A 18 -8.33 -4.67 10.96
N ARG A 19 -8.24 -4.04 12.13
CA ARG A 19 -8.31 -2.58 12.23
C ARG A 19 -7.14 -1.91 11.53
N LEU A 20 -5.91 -2.42 11.69
CA LEU A 20 -4.75 -1.92 10.95
C LEU A 20 -4.95 -2.05 9.43
N TYR A 21 -5.50 -3.18 8.96
CA TYR A 21 -5.85 -3.33 7.55
C TYR A 21 -6.87 -2.30 7.08
N ILE A 22 -7.96 -2.08 7.84
CA ILE A 22 -8.97 -1.08 7.50
C ILE A 22 -8.34 0.31 7.37
N ILE A 23 -7.47 0.70 8.30
CA ILE A 23 -6.77 2.00 8.24
C ILE A 23 -5.90 2.08 6.98
N ALA A 24 -5.04 1.08 6.74
CA ALA A 24 -4.14 1.06 5.59
C ALA A 24 -4.90 1.08 4.25
N SER A 25 -5.96 0.27 4.14
CA SER A 25 -6.80 0.22 2.94
C SER A 25 -7.60 1.51 2.72
N THR A 26 -8.05 2.18 3.79
CA THR A 26 -8.72 3.49 3.71
C THR A 26 -7.78 4.55 3.18
N ILE A 27 -6.54 4.63 3.71
CA ILE A 27 -5.52 5.56 3.20
C ILE A 27 -5.30 5.35 1.70
N HIS A 28 -5.12 4.10 1.26
CA HIS A 28 -4.90 3.82 -0.16
C HIS A 28 -6.12 4.14 -1.02
N LYS A 29 -7.34 3.86 -0.53
CA LYS A 29 -8.58 4.19 -1.24
C LYS A 29 -8.77 5.69 -1.39
N GLU A 30 -8.54 6.47 -0.32
CA GLU A 30 -8.57 7.95 -0.36
C GLU A 30 -7.59 8.51 -1.39
N VAL A 31 -6.39 7.92 -1.48
CA VAL A 31 -5.40 8.30 -2.51
C VAL A 31 -5.91 8.00 -3.93
N ILE A 32 -6.50 6.83 -4.17
CA ILE A 32 -7.08 6.48 -5.46
C ILE A 32 -8.17 7.47 -5.84
N ASP A 33 -9.02 7.87 -4.89
CA ASP A 33 -10.11 8.81 -5.11
C ASP A 33 -9.60 10.26 -5.32
N ALA A 34 -8.47 10.64 -4.72
CA ALA A 34 -7.83 11.94 -4.89
C ALA A 34 -7.13 12.12 -6.24
N LEU A 35 -6.51 11.05 -6.78
CA LEU A 35 -5.67 11.08 -7.98
C LEU A 35 -6.35 11.69 -9.22
N PRO A 36 -7.60 11.34 -9.61
CA PRO A 36 -8.21 11.82 -10.85
C PRO A 36 -8.38 13.34 -10.91
N LYS A 37 -8.53 13.99 -9.76
CA LYS A 37 -8.77 15.44 -9.64
C LYS A 37 -7.62 16.18 -8.95
N PHE A 38 -6.60 15.47 -8.49
CA PHE A 38 -5.56 15.98 -7.60
C PHE A 38 -6.17 16.70 -6.39
N ASP A 39 -7.16 16.02 -5.77
CA ASP A 39 -7.93 16.58 -4.67
C ASP A 39 -7.06 16.66 -3.41
N LYS A 40 -6.71 17.91 -3.04
CA LYS A 40 -5.86 18.19 -1.90
C LYS A 40 -6.50 17.79 -0.57
N VAL A 41 -7.83 18.00 -0.44
CA VAL A 41 -8.53 17.75 0.83
C VAL A 41 -8.52 16.25 1.14
N ILE A 42 -8.87 15.42 0.16
CA ILE A 42 -8.85 13.95 0.31
C ILE A 42 -7.42 13.44 0.55
N ALA A 43 -6.43 13.98 -0.17
CA ALA A 43 -5.05 13.60 0.01
C ALA A 43 -4.50 13.98 1.39
N GLU A 44 -4.85 15.15 1.93
CA GLU A 44 -4.48 15.55 3.30
C GLU A 44 -5.15 14.69 4.36
N GLU A 45 -6.37 14.19 4.13
CA GLU A 45 -7.04 13.25 5.02
C GLU A 45 -6.28 11.91 5.08
N ALA A 46 -5.86 11.39 3.93
CA ALA A 46 -5.02 10.19 3.85
C ALA A 46 -3.71 10.34 4.65
N LEU A 47 -3.07 11.52 4.58
CA LEU A 47 -1.86 11.81 5.35
C LEU A 47 -2.08 11.80 6.87
N ARG A 48 -3.21 12.35 7.34
CA ARG A 48 -3.53 12.36 8.78
C ARG A 48 -3.75 10.96 9.35
N ARG A 49 -4.35 10.04 8.57
CA ARG A 49 -4.60 8.66 9.00
C ARG A 49 -3.33 7.82 9.16
N LYS A 50 -2.21 8.24 8.60
CA LYS A 50 -0.92 7.54 8.74
C LYS A 50 -0.53 7.34 10.20
N GLU A 51 -0.75 8.33 11.06
CA GLU A 51 -0.44 8.24 12.51
C GLU A 51 -1.29 7.18 13.22
N GLU A 52 -2.54 6.98 12.77
CA GLU A 52 -3.40 5.93 13.29
C GLU A 52 -2.84 4.53 12.96
N ALA A 53 -2.33 4.34 11.74
CA ALA A 53 -1.70 3.10 11.33
C ALA A 53 -0.43 2.79 12.16
N GLU A 54 0.42 3.79 12.37
CA GLU A 54 1.61 3.67 13.24
C GLU A 54 1.22 3.30 14.66
N THR A 55 0.24 3.97 15.24
CA THR A 55 -0.23 3.69 16.60
C THR A 55 -0.75 2.26 16.73
N MET A 56 -1.57 1.80 15.77
CA MET A 56 -2.10 0.44 15.76
C MET A 56 -1.00 -0.61 15.60
N PHE A 57 -0.03 -0.37 14.74
CA PHE A 57 1.14 -1.23 14.57
C PHE A 57 1.92 -1.41 15.89
N TRP A 58 2.15 -0.33 16.64
CA TRP A 58 2.84 -0.42 17.93
C TRP A 58 2.02 -1.15 18.99
N ILE A 59 0.70 -1.00 19.01
CA ILE A 59 -0.18 -1.76 19.89
C ILE A 59 -0.05 -3.26 19.59
N ILE A 60 -0.13 -3.66 18.33
CA ILE A 60 0.04 -5.06 17.89
C ILE A 60 1.43 -5.57 18.29
N GLY A 61 2.48 -4.79 18.09
CA GLY A 61 3.84 -5.15 18.49
C GLY A 61 3.97 -5.43 19.98
N ARG A 62 3.35 -4.61 20.84
CA ARG A 62 3.34 -4.83 22.30
C ARG A 62 2.58 -6.09 22.69
N LEU A 63 1.42 -6.35 22.06
CA LEU A 63 0.65 -7.58 22.28
C LEU A 63 1.48 -8.82 21.95
N LEU A 64 2.13 -8.84 20.78
CA LEU A 64 2.96 -9.96 20.35
C LEU A 64 4.18 -10.16 21.25
N ASN A 65 4.84 -9.08 21.68
CA ASN A 65 5.96 -9.16 22.63
C ASN A 65 5.51 -9.70 24.00
N SER A 66 4.30 -9.37 24.45
CA SER A 66 3.75 -9.94 25.69
C SER A 66 3.51 -11.44 25.56
N CYS A 67 3.08 -11.93 24.39
CA CYS A 67 2.90 -13.36 24.12
C CYS A 67 4.21 -14.17 24.16
N GLN A 68 5.34 -13.55 23.79
CA GLN A 68 6.65 -14.22 23.91
C GLN A 68 7.08 -14.42 25.36
N LYS A 69 6.68 -13.52 26.25
CA LYS A 69 7.09 -13.52 27.65
C LYS A 69 6.16 -14.34 28.54
N ASP A 70 4.89 -14.47 28.18
CA ASP A 70 3.87 -15.09 28.99
C ASP A 70 2.97 -16.02 28.17
N LYS A 71 3.05 -17.32 28.44
CA LYS A 71 2.25 -18.36 27.80
C LYS A 71 0.75 -18.24 28.08
N ILE A 72 0.36 -17.65 29.22
CA ILE A 72 -1.04 -17.45 29.57
C ILE A 72 -1.63 -16.37 28.64
N ILE A 73 -0.86 -15.31 28.41
CA ILE A 73 -1.23 -14.24 27.45
C ILE A 73 -1.31 -14.81 26.04
N ALA A 74 -0.33 -15.60 25.60
CA ALA A 74 -0.34 -16.24 24.28
C ALA A 74 -1.61 -17.08 24.08
N LYS A 75 -1.97 -17.90 25.07
CA LYS A 75 -3.21 -18.71 25.03
C LYS A 75 -4.48 -17.86 24.96
N LYS A 76 -4.56 -16.77 25.72
CA LYS A 76 -5.70 -15.83 25.67
C LYS A 76 -5.87 -15.16 24.30
N LEU A 77 -4.77 -14.95 23.57
CA LEU A 77 -4.77 -14.36 22.23
C LEU A 77 -4.81 -15.41 21.11
N ASN A 78 -5.09 -16.69 21.43
CA ASN A 78 -5.14 -17.82 20.51
C ASN A 78 -3.85 -18.03 19.72
N ILE A 79 -2.70 -17.81 20.37
CA ILE A 79 -1.37 -18.11 19.82
C ILE A 79 -0.93 -19.46 20.37
N GLU A 80 -1.15 -20.50 19.56
CA GLU A 80 -0.85 -21.89 19.96
C GLU A 80 0.62 -22.26 19.70
N LYS A 81 1.21 -21.73 18.63
CA LYS A 81 2.59 -22.01 18.22
C LYS A 81 3.40 -20.71 18.16
N PRO A 82 4.66 -20.70 18.63
CA PRO A 82 5.52 -19.50 18.59
C PRO A 82 5.67 -18.90 17.20
N ILE A 83 5.67 -19.71 16.14
CA ILE A 83 5.77 -19.26 14.74
C ILE A 83 4.61 -18.30 14.35
N MET A 84 3.44 -18.42 14.99
CA MET A 84 2.31 -17.52 14.71
C MET A 84 2.64 -16.06 15.06
N ILE A 85 3.50 -15.83 16.05
CA ILE A 85 3.96 -14.49 16.43
C ILE A 85 4.70 -13.85 15.26
N LEU A 86 5.55 -14.62 14.58
CA LEU A 86 6.28 -14.15 13.40
C LEU A 86 5.32 -13.78 12.27
N TRP A 87 4.36 -14.65 11.92
CA TRP A 87 3.40 -14.38 10.86
C TRP A 87 2.55 -13.13 11.12
N TYR A 88 2.06 -12.97 12.35
CA TYR A 88 1.28 -11.78 12.71
C TYR A 88 2.15 -10.52 12.74
N ARG A 89 3.44 -10.64 13.11
CA ARG A 89 4.37 -9.51 13.08
C ARG A 89 4.69 -9.06 11.65
N LEU A 90 4.96 -10.00 10.75
CA LEU A 90 5.17 -9.74 9.33
C LEU A 90 3.92 -9.11 8.70
N PHE A 91 2.76 -9.71 8.91
CA PHE A 91 1.48 -9.19 8.43
C PHE A 91 1.25 -7.72 8.87
N ALA A 92 1.43 -7.43 10.16
CA ALA A 92 1.28 -6.07 10.67
C ALA A 92 2.34 -5.11 10.08
N GLN A 93 3.56 -5.58 9.87
CA GLN A 93 4.65 -4.80 9.27
C GLN A 93 4.32 -4.42 7.81
N TYR A 94 3.84 -5.37 7.02
CA TYR A 94 3.48 -5.11 5.62
C TYR A 94 2.30 -4.13 5.53
N LEU A 95 1.27 -4.27 6.37
CA LEU A 95 0.16 -3.32 6.40
C LEU A 95 0.59 -1.89 6.77
N ARG A 96 1.50 -1.75 7.75
CA ARG A 96 2.07 -0.44 8.10
C ARG A 96 2.82 0.17 6.92
N LEU A 97 3.62 -0.63 6.20
CA LEU A 97 4.36 -0.17 5.03
C LEU A 97 3.41 0.21 3.88
N ILE A 98 2.32 -0.53 3.66
CA ILE A 98 1.27 -0.18 2.70
C ILE A 98 0.69 1.20 3.02
N ALA A 99 0.35 1.46 4.29
CA ALA A 99 -0.13 2.77 4.74
C ALA A 99 0.90 3.89 4.48
N ASP A 100 2.19 3.62 4.75
CA ASP A 100 3.29 4.57 4.51
C ASP A 100 3.44 4.91 3.02
N TRP A 101 3.44 3.89 2.14
CA TRP A 101 3.54 4.12 0.69
C TRP A 101 2.31 4.84 0.12
N ALA A 102 1.11 4.49 0.58
CA ALA A 102 -0.11 5.20 0.18
C ALA A 102 -0.07 6.68 0.61
N ALA A 103 0.36 6.98 1.83
CA ALA A 103 0.54 8.36 2.29
C ALA A 103 1.57 9.13 1.42
N ARG A 104 2.66 8.49 1.01
CA ARG A 104 3.63 9.11 0.08
C ARG A 104 3.04 9.41 -1.29
N ILE A 105 2.14 8.57 -1.82
CA ILE A 105 1.40 8.89 -3.05
C ILE A 105 0.53 10.14 -2.82
N ALA A 106 -0.14 10.27 -1.67
CA ALA A 106 -0.91 11.47 -1.32
C ALA A 106 -0.07 12.75 -1.36
N GLU A 107 1.16 12.71 -0.77
CA GLU A 107 2.11 13.84 -0.84
C GLU A 107 2.42 14.25 -2.29
N LYS A 108 2.68 13.27 -3.17
CA LYS A 108 2.99 13.56 -4.57
C LYS A 108 1.76 14.01 -5.35
N THR A 109 0.57 13.51 -5.01
CA THR A 109 -0.71 13.98 -5.56
C THR A 109 -0.94 15.46 -5.27
N ILE A 110 -0.66 15.90 -4.03
CA ILE A 110 -0.75 17.32 -3.66
C ILE A 110 0.29 18.16 -4.44
N ALA A 111 1.53 17.68 -4.53
CA ALA A 111 2.61 18.39 -5.22
C ALA A 111 2.36 18.56 -6.73
N LEU A 112 1.68 17.60 -7.37
CA LEU A 112 1.34 17.64 -8.80
C LEU A 112 0.13 18.52 -9.13
N ARG A 113 -0.61 19.00 -8.14
CA ARG A 113 -1.88 19.75 -8.34
C ARG A 113 -1.72 20.97 -9.26
N GLU A 114 -0.65 21.73 -9.12
CA GLU A 114 -0.41 22.95 -9.92
C GLU A 114 -0.09 22.60 -11.39
N ASN A 115 0.44 21.43 -11.64
CA ASN A 115 0.85 20.95 -12.96
C ASN A 115 -0.15 19.96 -13.60
N ARG A 116 -1.34 19.77 -12.97
CA ARG A 116 -2.33 18.77 -13.40
C ARG A 116 -2.74 18.89 -14.88
N GLU A 117 -2.80 20.12 -15.40
CA GLU A 117 -3.21 20.38 -16.78
C GLU A 117 -2.22 19.86 -17.82
N MET A 118 -0.96 19.64 -17.41
CA MET A 118 0.10 19.08 -18.27
C MET A 118 0.02 17.56 -18.34
N ILE A 119 -0.67 16.89 -17.42
CA ILE A 119 -0.81 15.43 -17.39
C ILE A 119 -1.92 15.02 -18.35
N GLY A 120 -1.60 14.14 -19.32
CA GLY A 120 -2.56 13.61 -20.27
C GLY A 120 -3.58 12.68 -19.60
N GLU A 121 -4.83 12.69 -20.10
CA GLU A 121 -5.90 11.84 -19.55
C GLU A 121 -5.57 10.34 -19.60
N HIS A 122 -4.85 9.92 -20.64
CA HIS A 122 -4.42 8.53 -20.77
C HIS A 122 -3.46 8.15 -19.63
N LEU A 123 -2.43 8.97 -19.37
CA LEU A 123 -1.48 8.73 -18.28
C LEU A 123 -2.19 8.71 -16.93
N LEU A 124 -3.09 9.66 -16.71
CA LEU A 124 -3.85 9.72 -15.46
C LEU A 124 -4.70 8.47 -15.24
N LYS A 125 -5.37 7.97 -16.30
CA LYS A 125 -6.14 6.72 -16.24
C LYS A 125 -5.24 5.53 -15.89
N GLU A 126 -4.05 5.44 -16.49
CA GLU A 126 -3.12 4.34 -16.18
C GLU A 126 -2.57 4.42 -14.74
N ILE A 127 -2.30 5.64 -14.23
CA ILE A 127 -1.91 5.85 -12.83
C ILE A 127 -3.01 5.39 -11.86
N VAL A 128 -4.26 5.75 -12.12
CA VAL A 128 -5.40 5.32 -11.30
C VAL A 128 -5.55 3.81 -11.35
N LYS A 129 -5.54 3.23 -12.55
CA LYS A 129 -5.69 1.79 -12.78
C LYS A 129 -4.63 0.94 -12.07
N ILE A 130 -3.36 1.35 -12.11
CA ILE A 130 -2.29 0.61 -11.41
C ILE A 130 -2.49 0.67 -9.88
N ASN A 131 -2.95 1.80 -9.34
CA ASN A 131 -3.28 1.92 -7.92
C ASN A 131 -4.50 1.08 -7.52
N GLU A 132 -5.56 1.04 -8.33
CA GLU A 132 -6.73 0.17 -8.11
C GLU A 132 -6.34 -1.31 -8.13
N ARG A 133 -5.49 -1.73 -9.07
CA ARG A 133 -4.98 -3.10 -9.11
C ARG A 133 -4.14 -3.43 -7.88
N ALA A 134 -3.26 -2.54 -7.44
CA ALA A 134 -2.47 -2.72 -6.22
C ALA A 134 -3.35 -2.84 -4.97
N TYR A 135 -4.43 -2.05 -4.90
CA TYR A 135 -5.45 -2.17 -3.86
C TYR A 135 -6.11 -3.55 -3.89
N GLY A 136 -6.46 -4.06 -5.08
CA GLY A 136 -7.02 -5.39 -5.28
C GLY A 136 -6.10 -6.51 -4.78
N VAL A 137 -4.80 -6.43 -5.07
CA VAL A 137 -3.79 -7.38 -4.57
C VAL A 137 -3.78 -7.42 -3.05
N CYS A 138 -3.71 -6.26 -2.40
CA CYS A 138 -3.74 -6.18 -0.93
C CYS A 138 -5.02 -6.76 -0.34
N HIS A 139 -6.17 -6.51 -0.96
CA HIS A 139 -7.46 -7.04 -0.52
C HIS A 139 -7.52 -8.57 -0.63
N MET A 140 -7.09 -9.15 -1.75
CA MET A 140 -7.00 -10.60 -1.93
C MET A 140 -6.05 -11.23 -0.92
N ALA A 141 -4.86 -10.67 -0.75
CA ALA A 141 -3.84 -11.17 0.16
C ALA A 141 -4.30 -11.18 1.63
N VAL A 142 -4.91 -10.10 2.09
CA VAL A 142 -5.45 -10.02 3.46
C VAL A 142 -6.60 -10.99 3.68
N ASN A 143 -7.50 -11.13 2.71
CA ASN A 143 -8.58 -12.11 2.78
C ASN A 143 -8.02 -13.53 2.82
N SER A 144 -7.01 -13.87 2.00
CA SER A 144 -6.36 -15.17 2.03
C SER A 144 -5.73 -15.47 3.39
N PHE A 145 -5.07 -14.48 4.00
CA PHE A 145 -4.43 -14.61 5.32
C PHE A 145 -5.43 -14.97 6.42
N PHE A 146 -6.63 -14.38 6.40
CA PHE A 146 -7.65 -14.65 7.41
C PHE A 146 -8.48 -15.90 7.12
N SER A 147 -8.72 -16.24 5.84
CA SER A 147 -9.52 -17.40 5.43
C SER A 147 -8.69 -18.68 5.24
N ASN A 148 -7.36 -18.59 5.21
CA ASN A 148 -6.42 -19.66 4.83
C ASN A 148 -6.70 -20.19 3.41
N ASN A 149 -7.07 -19.31 2.49
CA ASN A 149 -7.36 -19.65 1.10
C ASN A 149 -6.10 -19.47 0.23
N ILE A 150 -5.42 -20.59 -0.08
CA ILE A 150 -4.18 -20.60 -0.88
C ILE A 150 -4.43 -20.15 -2.33
N GLU A 151 -5.57 -20.49 -2.91
CA GLU A 151 -5.91 -20.10 -4.28
C GLU A 151 -6.00 -18.57 -4.40
N LEU A 152 -6.67 -17.94 -3.44
CA LEU A 152 -6.76 -16.48 -3.39
C LEU A 152 -5.39 -15.81 -3.17
N ALA A 153 -4.50 -16.46 -2.42
CA ALA A 153 -3.12 -16.00 -2.25
C ALA A 153 -2.36 -16.04 -3.58
N ASN A 154 -2.45 -17.14 -4.32
CA ASN A 154 -1.81 -17.28 -5.63
C ASN A 154 -2.33 -16.24 -6.62
N GLN A 155 -3.63 -15.98 -6.68
CA GLN A 155 -4.22 -14.93 -7.51
C GLN A 155 -3.65 -13.54 -7.18
N ALA A 156 -3.41 -13.25 -5.90
CA ALA A 156 -2.77 -12.00 -5.49
C ALA A 156 -1.33 -11.89 -6.02
N ILE A 157 -0.55 -12.97 -5.93
CA ILE A 157 0.83 -13.05 -6.43
C ILE A 157 0.87 -12.87 -7.95
N ASP A 158 0.01 -13.59 -8.69
CA ASP A 158 -0.06 -13.49 -10.16
C ASP A 158 -0.42 -12.06 -10.60
N THR A 159 -1.38 -11.44 -9.92
CA THR A 159 -1.78 -10.05 -10.20
C THR A 159 -0.64 -9.07 -9.92
N TYR A 160 0.17 -9.30 -8.89
CA TYR A 160 1.37 -8.49 -8.63
C TYR A 160 2.38 -8.57 -9.77
N ILE A 161 2.65 -9.77 -10.31
CA ILE A 161 3.58 -9.96 -11.46
C ILE A 161 3.10 -9.15 -12.68
N GLU A 162 1.81 -9.13 -12.95
CA GLU A 162 1.25 -8.31 -14.03
C GLU A 162 1.40 -6.80 -13.77
N ILE A 163 1.27 -6.36 -12.51
CA ILE A 163 1.48 -4.95 -12.12
C ILE A 163 2.95 -4.55 -12.34
N GLN A 164 3.89 -5.43 -12.01
CA GLN A 164 5.32 -5.20 -12.23
C GLN A 164 5.61 -4.94 -13.72
N ASN A 165 5.11 -5.79 -14.61
CA ASN A 165 5.25 -5.61 -16.05
C ASN A 165 4.61 -4.30 -16.54
N THR A 166 3.45 -3.94 -16.00
CA THR A 166 2.75 -2.70 -16.35
C THR A 166 3.53 -1.46 -15.90
N GLU A 167 4.11 -1.50 -14.69
CA GLU A 167 4.94 -0.42 -14.15
C GLU A 167 6.16 -0.17 -15.04
N GLU A 168 6.91 -1.22 -15.41
CA GLU A 168 8.09 -1.12 -16.28
C GLU A 168 7.75 -0.47 -17.64
N GLN A 169 6.66 -0.91 -18.26
CA GLN A 169 6.20 -0.33 -19.54
C GLN A 169 5.82 1.15 -19.40
N LEU A 170 5.14 1.53 -18.33
CA LEU A 170 4.77 2.92 -18.07
C LEU A 170 6.00 3.80 -17.81
N GLN A 171 7.00 3.32 -17.06
CA GLN A 171 8.23 4.07 -16.78
C GLN A 171 9.01 4.34 -18.07
N VAL A 172 9.18 3.33 -18.92
CA VAL A 172 9.85 3.48 -20.21
C VAL A 172 9.09 4.49 -21.09
N ALA A 173 7.76 4.38 -21.15
CA ALA A 173 6.94 5.28 -21.96
C ALA A 173 7.02 6.73 -21.46
N ILE A 174 6.96 6.98 -20.16
CA ILE A 174 7.04 8.32 -19.56
C ILE A 174 8.41 8.95 -19.82
N CYS A 175 9.50 8.21 -19.57
CA CYS A 175 10.86 8.69 -19.80
C CYS A 175 11.11 9.00 -21.30
N SER A 176 10.69 8.12 -22.21
CA SER A 176 10.82 8.31 -23.64
C SER A 176 10.08 9.55 -24.14
N HIS A 177 8.83 9.76 -23.65
CA HIS A 177 8.03 10.92 -24.05
C HIS A 177 8.56 12.22 -23.44
N ALA A 178 9.05 12.23 -22.23
CA ALA A 178 9.69 13.39 -21.61
C ALA A 178 10.94 13.83 -22.40
N TYR A 179 11.74 12.86 -22.84
CA TYR A 179 12.94 13.12 -23.65
C TYR A 179 12.62 13.63 -25.06
N LEU A 180 11.61 13.04 -25.73
CA LEU A 180 11.22 13.39 -27.11
C LEU A 180 10.46 14.71 -27.20
N HIS A 181 9.69 15.08 -26.15
CA HIS A 181 8.94 16.33 -26.10
C HIS A 181 9.85 17.57 -26.16
N GLY A 182 11.11 17.45 -25.74
CA GLY A 182 12.13 18.49 -25.94
C GLY A 182 12.63 18.64 -27.38
N LYS A 183 12.32 17.69 -28.29
CA LYS A 183 12.87 17.63 -29.66
C LYS A 183 11.83 17.54 -30.80
N SER A 184 10.54 17.28 -30.50
CA SER A 184 9.52 17.09 -31.55
C SER A 184 8.13 17.56 -31.09
N PHE A 185 7.41 18.20 -32.03
CA PHE A 185 6.05 18.77 -31.87
C PHE A 185 4.92 17.73 -31.91
N SER A 186 5.15 16.49 -31.54
CA SER A 186 4.05 15.51 -31.48
C SER A 186 3.23 15.64 -30.19
N VAL A 187 1.90 15.69 -30.32
CA VAL A 187 0.98 15.66 -29.19
C VAL A 187 1.13 14.30 -28.51
N SER A 188 1.77 14.27 -27.36
CA SER A 188 1.93 13.04 -26.58
C SER A 188 0.60 12.67 -25.91
N LYS A 189 0.20 11.41 -25.96
CA LYS A 189 -0.96 10.91 -25.20
C LYS A 189 -0.74 10.95 -23.68
N TYR A 190 0.50 11.12 -23.23
CA TYR A 190 0.88 11.13 -21.81
C TYR A 190 0.95 12.54 -21.22
N PHE A 191 1.29 13.56 -22.04
CA PHE A 191 1.44 14.92 -21.56
C PHE A 191 0.75 15.91 -22.51
N LYS A 192 0.19 16.98 -21.94
CA LYS A 192 -0.52 18.04 -22.69
C LYS A 192 0.34 19.31 -22.75
N GLY A 193 0.24 20.06 -23.86
CA GLY A 193 0.84 21.38 -24.01
C GLY A 193 2.15 21.41 -24.79
N LYS A 194 2.61 22.63 -25.06
CA LYS A 194 3.85 22.91 -25.85
C LYS A 194 5.07 23.24 -24.96
N LYS A 195 4.86 23.33 -23.64
CA LYS A 195 5.95 23.66 -22.71
C LYS A 195 6.78 22.41 -22.42
N PRO A 196 8.09 22.55 -22.21
CA PRO A 196 8.92 21.45 -21.74
C PRO A 196 8.39 20.89 -20.43
N ILE A 197 8.41 19.57 -20.30
CA ILE A 197 7.98 18.90 -19.08
C ILE A 197 9.13 19.04 -18.05
N GLU A 198 8.81 19.54 -16.88
CA GLU A 198 9.81 19.66 -15.81
C GLU A 198 10.25 18.26 -15.32
N PRO A 199 11.57 18.01 -15.22
CA PRO A 199 12.07 16.73 -14.72
C PRO A 199 11.52 16.35 -13.34
N CYS A 200 11.25 17.34 -12.50
CA CYS A 200 10.62 17.16 -11.19
C CYS A 200 9.22 16.54 -11.30
N MET A 201 8.41 16.98 -12.26
CA MET A 201 7.07 16.43 -12.49
C MET A 201 7.14 14.95 -12.96
N VAL A 202 8.07 14.65 -13.88
CA VAL A 202 8.30 13.26 -14.32
C VAL A 202 8.70 12.38 -13.16
N ALA A 203 9.61 12.83 -12.32
CA ALA A 203 10.05 12.10 -11.12
C ALA A 203 8.91 11.84 -10.13
N GLN A 204 8.01 12.83 -9.92
CA GLN A 204 6.86 12.68 -9.04
C GLN A 204 5.85 11.66 -9.60
N ILE A 205 5.56 11.68 -10.90
CA ILE A 205 4.68 10.73 -11.56
C ILE A 205 5.27 9.32 -11.49
N SER A 206 6.56 9.17 -11.85
CA SER A 206 7.28 7.90 -11.75
C SER A 206 7.27 7.34 -10.34
N PHE A 207 7.42 8.21 -9.34
CA PHE A 207 7.34 7.82 -7.92
C PHE A 207 5.96 7.30 -7.53
N ILE A 208 4.86 7.91 -8.01
CA ILE A 208 3.49 7.42 -7.75
C ILE A 208 3.31 6.01 -8.31
N ILE A 209 3.71 5.80 -9.57
CA ILE A 209 3.58 4.51 -10.26
C ILE A 209 4.42 3.43 -9.55
N TRP A 210 5.66 3.75 -9.23
CA TRP A 210 6.55 2.86 -8.48
C TRP A 210 6.01 2.54 -7.09
N SER A 211 5.44 3.54 -6.38
CA SER A 211 4.83 3.33 -5.07
C SER A 211 3.63 2.39 -5.12
N ALA A 212 2.80 2.48 -6.17
CA ALA A 212 1.69 1.54 -6.39
C ALA A 212 2.20 0.10 -6.55
N ARG A 213 3.27 -0.12 -7.34
CA ARG A 213 3.94 -1.43 -7.43
C ARG A 213 4.45 -1.91 -6.08
N ARG A 214 5.09 -1.03 -5.27
CA ARG A 214 5.57 -1.39 -3.92
C ARG A 214 4.42 -1.80 -2.99
N ILE A 215 3.26 -1.17 -3.08
CA ILE A 215 2.07 -1.58 -2.34
C ILE A 215 1.61 -2.98 -2.79
N ALA A 216 1.57 -3.25 -4.09
CA ALA A 216 1.22 -4.56 -4.61
C ALA A 216 2.22 -5.65 -4.19
N GLU A 217 3.51 -5.34 -4.19
CA GLU A 217 4.58 -6.23 -3.71
C GLU A 217 4.40 -6.59 -2.23
N LEU A 218 4.10 -5.62 -1.37
CA LEU A 218 3.78 -5.88 0.04
C LEU A 218 2.50 -6.72 0.20
N GLY A 219 1.53 -6.55 -0.70
CA GLY A 219 0.37 -7.44 -0.80
C GLY A 219 0.77 -8.87 -1.14
N SER A 220 1.65 -9.07 -2.12
CA SER A 220 2.21 -10.39 -2.47
C SER A 220 2.93 -11.04 -1.28
N GLU A 221 3.74 -10.30 -0.53
CA GLU A 221 4.39 -10.78 0.69
C GLU A 221 3.39 -11.24 1.78
N ILE A 222 2.25 -10.53 1.90
CA ILE A 222 1.15 -10.97 2.77
C ILE A 222 0.56 -12.30 2.26
N ALA A 223 0.38 -12.46 0.94
CA ALA A 223 -0.15 -13.67 0.33
C ALA A 223 0.79 -14.86 0.54
N GLU A 224 2.10 -14.69 0.36
CA GLU A 224 3.11 -15.71 0.66
C GLU A 224 3.09 -16.10 2.15
N THR A 225 2.99 -15.11 3.05
CA THR A 225 2.84 -15.36 4.48
C THR A 225 1.57 -16.17 4.79
N ALA A 226 0.47 -15.92 4.05
CA ALA A 226 -0.78 -16.67 4.19
C ALA A 226 -0.62 -18.13 3.75
N ILE A 227 0.11 -18.40 2.66
CA ILE A 227 0.43 -19.76 2.19
C ILE A 227 1.25 -20.49 3.26
N HIS A 228 2.36 -19.91 3.72
CA HIS A 228 3.19 -20.51 4.76
C HIS A 228 2.41 -20.80 6.05
N LYS A 229 1.60 -19.85 6.50
CA LYS A 229 0.72 -20.02 7.66
C LYS A 229 -0.26 -21.17 7.48
N THR A 230 -0.79 -21.38 6.29
CA THR A 230 -1.78 -22.44 5.99
C THR A 230 -1.13 -23.82 5.93
N LEU A 231 0.05 -23.93 5.31
CA LEU A 231 0.77 -25.18 5.14
C LEU A 231 1.42 -25.70 6.45
N LEU A 232 1.73 -24.81 7.40
CA LEU A 232 2.40 -25.15 8.66
C LEU A 232 1.42 -25.26 9.86
N LYS A 233 0.11 -25.22 9.62
CA LYS A 233 -0.91 -25.55 10.61
C LYS A 233 -0.94 -27.04 10.88
#